data_ff16d7f97277bc87d3bdc6e5db092493
#
_entry.id   ff16d7f97277bc87d3bdc6e5db092493
#
_cell.length_a   1.000
_cell.length_b   1.000
_cell.length_c   1.000
_cell.angle_alpha   90.00
_cell.angle_beta   90.00
_cell.angle_gamma   90.00
#
_symmetry.space_group_name_H-M   'P 1'
#
loop_
_entity.id
_entity.type
_entity.pdbx_description
1 polymer ?
#
loop_
_entity_poly.entity_id
_entity_poly.type
_entity_poly.pdbx_seq_one_letter_code
_entity_poly.pdbx_strand_id
1 'polypeptide(L)'
;MGGGAGGMGGGAGGMSGEAGGGGAGGMGGPTLPPIADYSGEGPFDTVVERSVGPNGAYTVFRPEPLGTDGFLHAPIIFGPGIGQQVAVHTTMLTNFASHGFVVVGSPVLNGGPGDEGNRKKMEDGLNWILEQNDAPGKYQGKLYVDHAVSMGFSVGGTSAVQLGGHEAVATVVSIHGHRASADLHGTMLQTTGTQDTVGMPLQQATYDMSEVPTFLATLTGAPHQYIERDGGGEERPAIVAWMRYWIYNDMGARDHFFGDDCLLCKPPWENPQRKNWE
;
A
#
# COMPACT_ATOMS: atom_id res chain seq x y z
N MET A 1 62.62 -50.08 30.80
CA MET A 1 61.23 -50.16 31.16
C MET A 1 60.60 -48.80 30.75
N GLY A 2 60.05 -48.59 29.66
CA GLY A 2 58.91 -49.11 29.01
C GLY A 2 57.83 -48.08 29.21
N GLY A 3 57.40 -47.39 28.14
CA GLY A 3 56.25 -46.56 28.19
C GLY A 3 56.18 -45.57 27.01
N GLY A 4 55.54 -46.00 25.93
CA GLY A 4 55.35 -45.17 24.76
C GLY A 4 54.27 -44.10 24.93
N ALA A 5 54.50 -42.96 24.33
CA ALA A 5 53.51 -41.86 24.20
C ALA A 5 52.99 -41.81 22.76
N GLY A 6 51.70 -42.06 22.61
CA GLY A 6 50.98 -41.87 21.36
C GLY A 6 50.53 -40.41 21.23
N GLY A 7 50.92 -39.78 20.14
CA GLY A 7 50.44 -38.47 19.76
C GLY A 7 49.08 -38.57 19.05
N MET A 8 48.11 -37.74 19.48
CA MET A 8 46.88 -37.49 18.73
C MET A 8 46.90 -36.05 18.23
N GLY A 9 46.93 -35.87 16.92
CA GLY A 9 46.74 -34.60 16.22
C GLY A 9 45.30 -34.16 16.28
N GLY A 10 45.03 -33.01 16.88
CA GLY A 10 43.75 -32.32 16.83
C GLY A 10 43.66 -31.41 15.61
N GLY A 11 42.86 -31.76 14.64
CA GLY A 11 42.49 -30.88 13.55
C GLY A 11 41.51 -29.78 14.00
N ALA A 12 41.94 -28.53 13.87
CA ALA A 12 41.06 -27.36 14.04
C ALA A 12 40.18 -27.24 12.81
N GLY A 13 38.94 -27.66 12.94
CA GLY A 13 37.86 -27.36 11.98
C GLY A 13 37.38 -25.93 12.18
N GLY A 14 37.73 -25.06 11.26
CA GLY A 14 37.17 -23.74 11.19
C GLY A 14 35.69 -23.83 10.79
N MET A 15 34.79 -23.52 11.70
CA MET A 15 33.38 -23.24 11.36
C MET A 15 33.31 -21.81 10.85
N SER A 16 33.23 -21.66 9.51
CA SER A 16 32.73 -20.46 8.88
C SER A 16 31.23 -20.34 9.19
N GLY A 17 30.92 -19.42 10.12
CA GLY A 17 29.54 -19.02 10.36
C GLY A 17 29.01 -18.26 9.16
N GLU A 18 28.17 -18.91 8.37
CA GLU A 18 27.31 -18.21 7.45
C GLU A 18 26.31 -17.40 8.29
N ALA A 19 26.44 -16.07 8.18
CA ALA A 19 25.41 -15.15 8.64
C ALA A 19 24.16 -15.42 7.81
N GLY A 20 23.20 -16.12 8.41
CA GLY A 20 21.89 -16.33 7.83
C GLY A 20 21.21 -14.99 7.67
N GLY A 21 21.21 -14.46 6.45
CA GLY A 21 20.30 -13.42 6.05
C GLY A 21 18.89 -13.96 6.25
N GLY A 22 18.14 -13.31 7.15
CA GLY A 22 16.71 -13.55 7.35
C GLY A 22 15.97 -13.19 6.08
N GLY A 23 15.98 -14.10 5.09
CA GLY A 23 15.07 -14.05 3.97
C GLY A 23 13.67 -14.23 4.52
N ALA A 24 12.78 -13.25 4.28
CA ALA A 24 11.36 -13.39 4.49
C ALA A 24 10.92 -14.68 3.77
N GLY A 25 10.66 -15.71 4.56
CA GLY A 25 10.19 -17.01 4.06
C GLY A 25 8.86 -16.83 3.38
N GLY A 26 8.87 -16.83 2.05
CA GLY A 26 7.67 -16.77 1.25
C GLY A 26 6.76 -17.94 1.54
N MET A 27 5.79 -17.77 2.41
CA MET A 27 4.53 -18.48 2.29
C MET A 27 3.94 -17.97 0.99
N GLY A 28 3.71 -18.85 0.01
CA GLY A 28 3.24 -18.50 -1.32
C GLY A 28 1.91 -17.74 -1.24
N GLY A 29 1.98 -16.41 -1.20
CA GLY A 29 0.82 -15.55 -1.29
C GLY A 29 0.15 -15.70 -2.67
N PRO A 30 -1.05 -15.13 -2.86
CA PRO A 30 -1.72 -15.16 -4.14
C PRO A 30 -0.84 -14.52 -5.23
N THR A 31 -0.66 -15.22 -6.35
CA THR A 31 0.17 -14.74 -7.46
C THR A 31 -0.68 -13.94 -8.43
N LEU A 32 -0.39 -12.66 -8.62
CA LEU A 32 -1.03 -11.85 -9.64
C LEU A 32 -0.63 -12.28 -11.06
N PRO A 33 -1.56 -12.21 -12.03
CA PRO A 33 -1.19 -12.29 -13.44
C PRO A 33 -0.16 -11.20 -13.78
N PRO A 34 0.86 -11.54 -14.59
CA PRO A 34 1.86 -10.56 -15.00
C PRO A 34 1.21 -9.46 -15.85
N ILE A 35 1.71 -8.24 -15.72
CA ILE A 35 1.31 -7.10 -16.54
C ILE A 35 2.54 -6.51 -17.23
N ALA A 36 2.34 -5.92 -18.39
CA ALA A 36 3.42 -5.28 -19.14
C ALA A 36 3.64 -3.82 -18.71
N ASP A 37 2.61 -3.20 -18.15
CA ASP A 37 2.59 -1.78 -17.82
C ASP A 37 1.70 -1.51 -16.60
N TYR A 38 2.21 -0.76 -15.64
CA TYR A 38 1.48 -0.37 -14.43
C TYR A 38 0.57 0.85 -14.63
N SER A 39 0.69 1.54 -15.78
CA SER A 39 -0.18 2.67 -16.14
C SER A 39 -1.49 2.23 -16.82
N GLY A 40 -1.55 1.00 -17.34
CA GLY A 40 -2.70 0.44 -18.01
C GLY A 40 -3.79 -0.08 -17.06
N GLU A 41 -4.80 -0.72 -17.64
CA GLU A 41 -5.75 -1.52 -16.89
C GLU A 41 -5.11 -2.85 -16.49
N GLY A 42 -5.49 -3.34 -15.32
CA GLY A 42 -5.10 -4.67 -14.85
C GLY A 42 -5.89 -5.79 -15.55
N PRO A 43 -5.55 -7.05 -15.25
CA PRO A 43 -6.10 -8.22 -15.96
C PRO A 43 -7.51 -8.63 -15.51
N PHE A 44 -8.13 -7.94 -14.55
CA PHE A 44 -9.44 -8.32 -14.01
C PHE A 44 -10.54 -7.40 -14.54
N ASP A 45 -11.67 -7.98 -14.97
CA ASP A 45 -12.90 -7.24 -15.15
C ASP A 45 -13.37 -6.67 -13.81
N THR A 46 -14.09 -5.54 -13.85
CA THR A 46 -14.45 -4.83 -12.62
C THR A 46 -15.93 -4.47 -12.55
N VAL A 47 -16.43 -4.37 -11.32
CA VAL A 47 -17.77 -3.84 -11.03
C VAL A 47 -17.71 -2.83 -9.88
N VAL A 48 -18.68 -1.91 -9.86
CA VAL A 48 -18.82 -0.89 -8.81
C VAL A 48 -20.15 -1.11 -8.09
N GLU A 49 -20.07 -1.31 -6.78
CA GLU A 49 -21.23 -1.48 -5.90
C GLU A 49 -21.39 -0.24 -5.02
N ARG A 50 -22.52 0.43 -5.15
CA ARG A 50 -22.83 1.66 -4.38
C ARG A 50 -23.78 1.35 -3.25
N SER A 51 -23.76 2.21 -2.23
CA SER A 51 -24.66 2.11 -1.07
C SER A 51 -24.56 0.76 -0.37
N VAL A 52 -23.32 0.30 -0.14
CA VAL A 52 -23.00 -0.94 0.58
C VAL A 52 -22.33 -0.65 1.93
N GLY A 53 -22.05 -1.70 2.70
CA GLY A 53 -21.39 -1.60 3.99
C GLY A 53 -22.26 -0.96 5.08
N PRO A 54 -21.65 -0.53 6.20
CA PRO A 54 -22.36 0.08 7.32
C PRO A 54 -23.24 1.25 6.86
N ASN A 55 -24.52 1.17 7.20
CA ASN A 55 -25.54 2.18 6.83
C ASN A 55 -25.68 2.46 5.31
N GLY A 56 -25.17 1.58 4.44
CA GLY A 56 -25.17 1.84 3.00
C GLY A 56 -24.31 3.02 2.56
N ALA A 57 -23.29 3.38 3.34
CA ALA A 57 -22.55 4.62 3.14
C ALA A 57 -21.29 4.48 2.27
N TYR A 58 -20.91 3.25 1.91
CA TYR A 58 -19.68 2.96 1.19
C TYR A 58 -19.92 2.62 -0.27
N THR A 59 -18.86 2.74 -1.06
CA THR A 59 -18.82 2.27 -2.45
C THR A 59 -17.67 1.28 -2.58
N VAL A 60 -17.94 0.11 -3.19
CA VAL A 60 -16.91 -0.89 -3.44
C VAL A 60 -16.61 -0.99 -4.92
N PHE A 61 -15.34 -0.96 -5.27
CA PHE A 61 -14.80 -1.26 -6.59
C PHE A 61 -14.07 -2.59 -6.48
N ARG A 62 -14.43 -3.57 -7.27
CA ARG A 62 -13.86 -4.92 -7.12
C ARG A 62 -13.74 -5.67 -8.43
N PRO A 63 -12.84 -6.68 -8.48
CA PRO A 63 -12.85 -7.66 -9.55
C PRO A 63 -14.18 -8.43 -9.64
N GLU A 64 -14.51 -8.86 -10.86
CA GLU A 64 -15.63 -9.76 -11.14
C GLU A 64 -15.20 -10.79 -12.18
N PRO A 65 -15.21 -12.11 -11.89
CA PRO A 65 -15.55 -12.71 -10.59
C PRO A 65 -14.44 -12.58 -9.55
N LEU A 66 -14.83 -12.67 -8.25
CA LEU A 66 -13.86 -12.77 -7.15
C LEU A 66 -13.37 -14.21 -6.94
N GLY A 67 -12.08 -14.36 -6.57
CA GLY A 67 -11.52 -15.63 -6.14
C GLY A 67 -11.27 -16.63 -7.26
N THR A 68 -11.15 -16.18 -8.50
CA THR A 68 -10.79 -17.04 -9.63
C THR A 68 -9.46 -17.75 -9.36
N ASP A 69 -9.42 -19.06 -9.60
CA ASP A 69 -8.25 -19.92 -9.36
C ASP A 69 -7.71 -19.85 -7.91
N GLY A 70 -8.58 -19.52 -6.95
CA GLY A 70 -8.21 -19.38 -5.53
C GLY A 70 -7.46 -18.08 -5.21
N PHE A 71 -7.43 -17.12 -6.11
CA PHE A 71 -6.79 -15.83 -5.86
C PHE A 71 -7.47 -15.07 -4.72
N LEU A 72 -6.66 -14.56 -3.77
CA LEU A 72 -7.14 -13.74 -2.66
C LEU A 72 -6.92 -12.27 -2.96
N HIS A 73 -7.97 -11.48 -2.84
CA HIS A 73 -8.00 -10.06 -3.15
C HIS A 73 -7.70 -9.22 -1.91
N ALA A 74 -6.61 -8.45 -1.92
CA ALA A 74 -6.30 -7.57 -0.80
C ALA A 74 -7.29 -6.39 -0.74
N PRO A 75 -7.84 -6.10 0.45
CA PRO A 75 -8.70 -4.93 0.65
C PRO A 75 -7.90 -3.63 0.63
N ILE A 76 -8.45 -2.60 0.01
CA ILE A 76 -8.00 -1.21 0.13
C ILE A 76 -9.12 -0.42 0.79
N ILE A 77 -8.84 0.29 1.87
CA ILE A 77 -9.72 1.36 2.34
C ILE A 77 -9.22 2.70 1.82
N PHE A 78 -10.09 3.43 1.11
CA PHE A 78 -9.74 4.71 0.50
C PHE A 78 -10.53 5.86 1.10
N GLY A 79 -9.80 6.87 1.62
CA GLY A 79 -10.34 8.14 2.11
C GLY A 79 -10.20 9.26 1.08
N PRO A 80 -11.29 9.91 0.60
CA PRO A 80 -11.22 11.06 -0.29
C PRO A 80 -10.74 12.33 0.44
N GLY A 81 -10.53 13.41 -0.30
CA GLY A 81 -10.27 14.74 0.25
C GLY A 81 -11.46 15.29 1.03
N ILE A 82 -11.23 16.36 1.80
CA ILE A 82 -12.27 17.00 2.64
C ILE A 82 -13.49 17.39 1.82
N GLY A 83 -14.68 17.02 2.27
CA GLY A 83 -15.95 17.34 1.63
C GLY A 83 -16.21 16.62 0.29
N GLN A 84 -15.28 15.78 -0.17
CA GLN A 84 -15.40 15.07 -1.45
C GLN A 84 -16.16 13.76 -1.29
N GLN A 85 -16.86 13.39 -2.35
CA GLN A 85 -17.38 12.04 -2.52
C GLN A 85 -16.34 11.16 -3.21
N VAL A 86 -16.29 9.89 -2.85
CA VAL A 86 -15.40 8.91 -3.49
C VAL A 86 -15.58 8.83 -5.02
N ALA A 87 -16.73 9.23 -5.53
CA ALA A 87 -17.04 9.27 -6.96
C ALA A 87 -16.07 10.14 -7.78
N VAL A 88 -15.41 11.13 -7.18
CA VAL A 88 -14.37 11.95 -7.82
C VAL A 88 -13.20 11.08 -8.29
N HIS A 89 -12.92 9.99 -7.57
CA HIS A 89 -11.79 9.10 -7.82
C HIS A 89 -12.19 7.80 -8.54
N THR A 90 -13.41 7.71 -9.11
CA THR A 90 -13.94 6.46 -9.69
C THR A 90 -12.99 5.78 -10.66
N THR A 91 -12.42 6.51 -11.62
CA THR A 91 -11.51 5.94 -12.64
C THR A 91 -10.26 5.32 -12.01
N MET A 92 -9.63 6.01 -11.07
CA MET A 92 -8.46 5.51 -10.35
C MET A 92 -8.80 4.27 -9.51
N LEU A 93 -9.88 4.31 -8.75
CA LEU A 93 -10.26 3.20 -7.88
C LEU A 93 -10.72 1.96 -8.66
N THR A 94 -11.37 2.16 -9.83
CA THR A 94 -11.68 1.08 -10.76
C THR A 94 -10.40 0.46 -11.33
N ASN A 95 -9.41 1.29 -11.66
CA ASN A 95 -8.12 0.79 -12.10
C ASN A 95 -7.44 -0.07 -11.02
N PHE A 96 -7.43 0.35 -9.75
CA PHE A 96 -6.89 -0.50 -8.67
C PHE A 96 -7.65 -1.83 -8.55
N ALA A 97 -8.97 -1.81 -8.72
CA ALA A 97 -9.76 -3.04 -8.76
C ALA A 97 -9.37 -3.94 -9.94
N SER A 98 -9.09 -3.38 -11.12
CA SER A 98 -8.63 -4.16 -12.28
C SER A 98 -7.28 -4.84 -12.04
N HIS A 99 -6.48 -4.33 -11.11
CA HIS A 99 -5.23 -4.94 -10.66
C HIS A 99 -5.41 -5.99 -9.55
N GLY A 100 -6.64 -6.37 -9.22
CA GLY A 100 -6.93 -7.46 -8.30
C GLY A 100 -7.27 -7.04 -6.87
N PHE A 101 -7.41 -5.75 -6.58
CA PHE A 101 -7.76 -5.25 -5.24
C PHE A 101 -9.27 -5.11 -5.06
N VAL A 102 -9.74 -5.24 -3.82
CA VAL A 102 -11.12 -4.87 -3.43
C VAL A 102 -11.07 -3.53 -2.73
N VAL A 103 -11.49 -2.47 -3.42
CA VAL A 103 -11.38 -1.09 -2.92
C VAL A 103 -12.68 -0.65 -2.27
N VAL A 104 -12.62 -0.28 -1.00
CA VAL A 104 -13.74 0.28 -0.23
C VAL A 104 -13.53 1.78 -0.10
N GLY A 105 -14.32 2.55 -0.82
CA GLY A 105 -14.34 4.00 -0.72
C GLY A 105 -15.19 4.47 0.46
N SER A 106 -14.59 5.26 1.37
CA SER A 106 -15.26 5.76 2.57
C SER A 106 -16.34 6.80 2.24
N PRO A 107 -17.27 7.05 3.16
CA PRO A 107 -18.15 8.21 3.10
C PRO A 107 -17.35 9.53 3.09
N VAL A 108 -18.05 10.63 2.79
CA VAL A 108 -17.46 11.98 2.81
C VAL A 108 -16.76 12.26 4.14
N LEU A 109 -15.51 12.69 4.07
CA LEU A 109 -14.70 13.12 5.20
C LEU A 109 -14.89 14.63 5.40
N ASN A 110 -15.49 15.05 6.51
CA ASN A 110 -15.85 16.45 6.76
C ASN A 110 -14.97 17.14 7.80
N GLY A 111 -14.19 16.37 8.55
CA GLY A 111 -13.24 16.89 9.53
C GLY A 111 -11.95 17.37 8.87
N GLY A 112 -11.21 18.24 9.57
CA GLY A 112 -9.88 18.67 9.15
C GLY A 112 -8.83 17.54 9.20
N PRO A 113 -7.56 17.86 8.86
CA PRO A 113 -6.47 16.90 8.98
C PRO A 113 -6.32 16.39 10.42
N GLY A 114 -6.25 15.09 10.60
CA GLY A 114 -6.12 14.46 11.92
C GLY A 114 -7.43 14.26 12.68
N ASP A 115 -8.57 14.61 12.08
CA ASP A 115 -9.89 14.41 12.69
C ASP A 115 -10.18 12.92 12.91
N GLU A 116 -10.51 12.57 14.16
CA GLU A 116 -10.78 11.18 14.56
C GLU A 116 -12.03 10.60 13.88
N GLY A 117 -13.04 11.42 13.57
CA GLY A 117 -14.23 11.00 12.86
C GLY A 117 -13.93 10.60 11.42
N ASN A 118 -12.95 11.24 10.77
CA ASN A 118 -12.47 10.84 9.44
C ASN A 118 -11.79 9.46 9.50
N ARG A 119 -10.86 9.29 10.45
CA ARG A 119 -10.17 8.01 10.67
C ARG A 119 -11.18 6.90 10.96
N LYS A 120 -12.14 7.15 11.86
CA LYS A 120 -13.16 6.17 12.22
C LYS A 120 -14.03 5.73 11.03
N LYS A 121 -14.41 6.63 10.14
CA LYS A 121 -15.16 6.26 8.92
C LYS A 121 -14.36 5.30 8.04
N MET A 122 -13.05 5.52 7.90
CA MET A 122 -12.21 4.59 7.15
C MET A 122 -12.08 3.27 7.90
N GLU A 123 -11.84 3.27 9.19
CA GLU A 123 -11.74 2.08 10.04
C GLU A 123 -13.03 1.23 10.00
N ASP A 124 -14.21 1.85 10.11
CA ASP A 124 -15.49 1.15 10.01
C ASP A 124 -15.67 0.44 8.65
N GLY A 125 -15.20 1.07 7.55
CA GLY A 125 -15.21 0.46 6.23
C GLY A 125 -14.21 -0.69 6.08
N LEU A 126 -13.03 -0.54 6.65
CA LEU A 126 -12.02 -1.59 6.68
C LEU A 126 -12.52 -2.80 7.48
N ASN A 127 -12.96 -2.59 8.70
CA ASN A 127 -13.47 -3.66 9.55
C ASN A 127 -14.63 -4.40 8.89
N TRP A 128 -15.57 -3.65 8.32
CA TRP A 128 -16.69 -4.24 7.61
C TRP A 128 -16.25 -5.18 6.48
N ILE A 129 -15.32 -4.76 5.61
CA ILE A 129 -14.90 -5.62 4.49
C ILE A 129 -14.10 -6.84 4.98
N LEU A 130 -13.29 -6.70 6.02
CA LEU A 130 -12.58 -7.82 6.62
C LEU A 130 -13.57 -8.87 7.18
N GLU A 131 -14.61 -8.45 7.89
CA GLU A 131 -15.67 -9.31 8.39
C GLU A 131 -16.42 -10.05 7.28
N GLN A 132 -16.53 -9.47 6.07
CA GLN A 132 -17.18 -10.13 4.94
C GLN A 132 -16.42 -11.38 4.47
N ASN A 133 -15.14 -11.52 4.81
CA ASN A 133 -14.38 -12.72 4.46
C ASN A 133 -14.90 -13.97 5.19
N ASP A 134 -15.40 -13.82 6.39
CA ASP A 134 -15.91 -14.92 7.21
C ASP A 134 -17.45 -15.05 7.09
N ALA A 135 -18.12 -13.99 6.70
CA ALA A 135 -19.57 -13.99 6.53
C ALA A 135 -20.00 -14.71 5.26
N PRO A 136 -21.15 -15.44 5.28
CA PRO A 136 -21.71 -16.02 4.06
C PRO A 136 -21.99 -14.97 3.00
N GLY A 137 -21.42 -15.12 1.80
CA GLY A 137 -21.61 -14.16 0.72
C GLY A 137 -20.53 -14.18 -0.35
N LYS A 138 -20.53 -13.17 -1.19
CA LYS A 138 -19.64 -13.08 -2.35
C LYS A 138 -18.15 -12.98 -1.99
N TYR A 139 -17.84 -12.43 -0.82
CA TYR A 139 -16.46 -12.21 -0.35
C TYR A 139 -15.90 -13.38 0.47
N GLN A 140 -16.76 -14.32 0.90
CA GLN A 140 -16.36 -15.40 1.81
C GLN A 140 -15.16 -16.19 1.31
N GLY A 141 -14.07 -16.17 2.08
CA GLY A 141 -12.82 -16.88 1.79
C GLY A 141 -12.06 -16.36 0.56
N LYS A 142 -12.35 -15.11 0.11
CA LYS A 142 -11.76 -14.53 -1.11
C LYS A 142 -10.92 -13.28 -0.86
N LEU A 143 -10.80 -12.85 0.39
CA LEU A 143 -10.03 -11.67 0.73
C LEU A 143 -8.69 -12.04 1.38
N TYR A 144 -7.66 -11.27 1.07
CA TYR A 144 -6.34 -11.37 1.68
C TYR A 144 -6.31 -10.44 2.91
N VAL A 145 -6.98 -10.88 3.97
CA VAL A 145 -7.37 -10.02 5.11
C VAL A 145 -6.21 -9.45 5.90
N ASP A 146 -5.07 -10.16 5.98
CA ASP A 146 -3.89 -9.70 6.72
C ASP A 146 -2.98 -8.77 5.89
N HIS A 147 -3.43 -8.39 4.68
CA HIS A 147 -2.66 -7.59 3.72
C HIS A 147 -3.48 -6.42 3.19
N ALA A 148 -4.25 -5.78 4.06
CA ALA A 148 -5.00 -4.59 3.68
C ALA A 148 -4.09 -3.39 3.40
N VAL A 149 -4.58 -2.49 2.55
CA VAL A 149 -3.96 -1.21 2.24
C VAL A 149 -4.81 -0.09 2.84
N SER A 150 -4.20 0.78 3.63
CA SER A 150 -4.83 2.04 4.03
C SER A 150 -4.36 3.15 3.11
N MET A 151 -5.28 3.77 2.37
CA MET A 151 -4.96 4.76 1.34
C MET A 151 -5.88 5.97 1.41
N GLY A 152 -5.38 7.14 1.01
CA GLY A 152 -6.25 8.29 0.86
C GLY A 152 -5.55 9.53 0.31
N PHE A 153 -6.39 10.50 -0.06
CA PHE A 153 -5.99 11.79 -0.59
C PHE A 153 -6.24 12.91 0.43
N SER A 154 -5.29 13.83 0.58
CA SER A 154 -5.43 15.02 1.44
C SER A 154 -5.76 14.63 2.88
N VAL A 155 -6.90 15.05 3.45
CA VAL A 155 -7.33 14.60 4.79
C VAL A 155 -7.53 13.09 4.86
N GLY A 156 -7.92 12.45 3.76
CA GLY A 156 -7.98 10.99 3.64
C GLY A 156 -6.59 10.35 3.72
N GLY A 157 -5.57 10.98 3.11
CA GLY A 157 -4.18 10.54 3.22
C GLY A 157 -3.66 10.63 4.66
N THR A 158 -4.03 11.69 5.38
CA THR A 158 -3.74 11.84 6.82
C THR A 158 -4.39 10.73 7.63
N SER A 159 -5.69 10.49 7.39
CA SER A 159 -6.44 9.43 8.07
C SER A 159 -5.92 8.03 7.72
N ALA A 160 -5.42 7.84 6.49
CA ALA A 160 -4.78 6.59 6.08
C ALA A 160 -3.52 6.29 6.89
N VAL A 161 -2.66 7.29 7.14
CA VAL A 161 -1.50 7.13 8.03
C VAL A 161 -1.94 6.80 9.45
N GLN A 162 -2.93 7.51 9.99
CA GLN A 162 -3.45 7.25 11.34
C GLN A 162 -4.04 5.84 11.49
N LEU A 163 -4.63 5.30 10.41
CA LEU A 163 -5.17 3.93 10.39
C LEU A 163 -4.09 2.87 10.15
N GLY A 164 -2.89 3.26 9.76
CA GLY A 164 -1.79 2.34 9.44
C GLY A 164 -1.30 1.47 10.60
N GLY A 165 -1.69 1.79 11.85
CA GLY A 165 -1.47 0.94 13.02
C GLY A 165 -2.50 -0.18 13.21
N HIS A 166 -3.50 -0.29 12.34
CA HIS A 166 -4.46 -1.38 12.37
C HIS A 166 -3.80 -2.71 11.94
N GLU A 167 -4.01 -3.79 12.70
CA GLU A 167 -3.31 -5.08 12.53
C GLU A 167 -3.36 -5.67 11.12
N ALA A 168 -4.45 -5.45 10.39
CA ALA A 168 -4.61 -5.94 9.03
C ALA A 168 -3.86 -5.09 7.97
N VAL A 169 -3.38 -3.88 8.32
CA VAL A 169 -2.78 -2.96 7.35
C VAL A 169 -1.32 -3.28 7.10
N ALA A 170 -1.01 -3.84 5.95
CA ALA A 170 0.35 -4.18 5.52
C ALA A 170 1.09 -3.03 4.85
N THR A 171 0.37 -2.05 4.29
CA THR A 171 0.98 -0.86 3.70
C THR A 171 0.05 0.34 3.74
N VAL A 172 0.65 1.53 3.82
CA VAL A 172 -0.05 2.81 3.76
C VAL A 172 0.31 3.55 2.48
N VAL A 173 -0.67 4.20 1.85
CA VAL A 173 -0.45 5.12 0.72
C VAL A 173 -1.07 6.48 1.06
N SER A 174 -0.22 7.47 1.33
CA SER A 174 -0.63 8.84 1.64
C SER A 174 -0.40 9.74 0.43
N ILE A 175 -1.49 10.13 -0.23
CA ILE A 175 -1.48 10.95 -1.44
C ILE A 175 -1.75 12.40 -1.05
N HIS A 176 -0.77 13.29 -1.24
CA HIS A 176 -0.89 14.71 -0.87
C HIS A 176 -1.43 14.94 0.56
N GLY A 177 -1.11 14.02 1.49
CA GLY A 177 -1.60 14.06 2.87
C GLY A 177 -1.00 15.20 3.67
N HIS A 178 -1.52 15.38 4.86
CA HIS A 178 -0.97 16.31 5.84
C HIS A 178 -0.10 15.57 6.85
N ARG A 179 0.50 16.30 7.77
CA ARG A 179 1.30 15.72 8.85
C ARG A 179 0.47 14.72 9.66
N ALA A 180 0.96 13.50 9.76
CA ALA A 180 0.39 12.44 10.57
C ALA A 180 1.50 11.50 11.07
N SER A 181 1.20 10.81 12.16
CA SER A 181 2.02 9.69 12.66
C SER A 181 1.09 8.63 13.23
N ALA A 182 1.53 7.39 13.16
CA ALA A 182 0.91 6.25 13.80
C ALA A 182 1.99 5.21 14.08
N ASP A 183 1.66 4.24 14.88
CA ASP A 183 2.50 3.08 15.18
C ASP A 183 2.42 2.09 14.01
N LEU A 184 3.07 2.45 12.90
CA LEU A 184 3.04 1.65 11.68
C LEU A 184 3.87 0.38 11.85
N HIS A 185 3.38 -0.73 11.32
CA HIS A 185 4.13 -2.00 11.29
C HIS A 185 4.36 -2.56 9.87
N GLY A 186 3.81 -1.90 8.88
CA GLY A 186 3.99 -2.22 7.46
C GLY A 186 4.93 -1.26 6.74
N THR A 187 4.64 -0.98 5.48
CA THR A 187 5.41 -0.04 4.65
C THR A 187 4.60 1.21 4.32
N MET A 188 5.24 2.28 3.84
CA MET A 188 4.51 3.50 3.47
C MET A 188 5.03 4.10 2.16
N LEU A 189 4.11 4.38 1.23
CA LEU A 189 4.32 5.27 0.10
C LEU A 189 3.68 6.62 0.39
N GLN A 190 4.43 7.69 0.16
CA GLN A 190 3.93 9.04 0.15
C GLN A 190 4.14 9.66 -1.22
N THR A 191 3.10 10.28 -1.79
CA THR A 191 3.21 11.08 -3.01
C THR A 191 2.80 12.52 -2.75
N THR A 192 3.49 13.45 -3.39
CA THR A 192 3.21 14.88 -3.33
C THR A 192 3.66 15.55 -4.62
N GLY A 193 3.45 16.86 -4.76
CA GLY A 193 3.84 17.59 -5.94
C GLY A 193 4.59 18.89 -5.64
N THR A 194 5.46 19.33 -6.55
CA THR A 194 6.24 20.56 -6.36
C THR A 194 5.40 21.83 -6.31
N GLN A 195 4.16 21.78 -6.83
CA GLN A 195 3.19 22.88 -6.71
C GLN A 195 2.15 22.66 -5.62
N ASP A 196 2.28 21.57 -4.84
CA ASP A 196 1.45 21.34 -3.67
C ASP A 196 1.95 22.15 -2.49
N THR A 197 1.48 23.39 -2.38
CA THR A 197 1.83 24.29 -1.27
C THR A 197 1.15 23.91 0.06
N VAL A 198 0.19 23.00 0.02
CA VAL A 198 -0.55 22.52 1.21
C VAL A 198 0.09 21.25 1.75
N GLY A 199 0.27 20.23 0.92
CA GLY A 199 0.68 18.89 1.34
C GLY A 199 2.20 18.72 1.45
N MET A 200 2.99 19.28 0.55
CA MET A 200 4.41 18.97 0.42
C MET A 200 5.23 19.10 1.72
N PRO A 201 5.18 20.22 2.47
CA PRO A 201 5.95 20.34 3.72
C PRO A 201 5.45 19.41 4.81
N LEU A 202 4.16 19.06 4.78
CA LEU A 202 3.51 18.22 5.79
C LEU A 202 3.75 16.73 5.52
N GLN A 203 3.86 16.33 4.26
CA GLN A 203 4.31 14.99 3.87
C GLN A 203 5.77 14.75 4.29
N GLN A 204 6.65 15.74 4.16
CA GLN A 204 8.01 15.65 4.66
C GLN A 204 8.02 15.37 6.17
N ALA A 205 7.20 16.09 6.95
CA ALA A 205 7.12 15.88 8.39
C ALA A 205 6.60 14.46 8.74
N THR A 206 5.67 13.91 7.94
CA THR A 206 5.22 12.52 8.09
C THR A 206 6.34 11.54 7.77
N TYR A 207 7.08 11.77 6.68
CA TYR A 207 8.24 10.97 6.31
C TYR A 207 9.29 10.96 7.43
N ASP A 208 9.63 12.13 7.98
CA ASP A 208 10.66 12.26 9.01
C ASP A 208 10.30 11.47 10.29
N MET A 209 9.01 11.40 10.62
CA MET A 209 8.50 10.66 11.79
C MET A 209 8.32 9.16 11.56
N SER A 210 8.31 8.70 10.30
CA SER A 210 8.10 7.28 10.02
C SER A 210 9.28 6.42 10.48
N GLU A 211 8.98 5.28 11.09
CA GLU A 211 9.97 4.28 11.53
C GLU A 211 9.96 3.00 10.68
N VAL A 212 9.07 2.92 9.71
CA VAL A 212 8.94 1.78 8.78
C VAL A 212 9.60 2.09 7.42
N PRO A 213 9.81 1.08 6.56
CA PRO A 213 10.25 1.31 5.19
C PRO A 213 9.31 2.29 4.47
N THR A 214 9.85 3.46 4.13
CA THR A 214 9.06 4.57 3.57
C THR A 214 9.70 5.13 2.32
N PHE A 215 8.88 5.36 1.30
CA PHE A 215 9.25 6.09 0.09
C PHE A 215 8.42 7.38 0.00
N LEU A 216 9.08 8.52 -0.16
CA LEU A 216 8.45 9.80 -0.49
C LEU A 216 8.85 10.19 -1.91
N ALA A 217 7.86 10.30 -2.80
CA ALA A 217 8.02 10.71 -4.17
C ALA A 217 7.36 12.07 -4.44
N THR A 218 8.07 12.98 -5.08
CA THR A 218 7.57 14.32 -5.42
C THR A 218 7.43 14.44 -6.93
N LEU A 219 6.22 14.73 -7.42
CA LEU A 219 5.93 14.88 -8.84
C LEU A 219 6.11 16.33 -9.29
N THR A 220 6.94 16.54 -10.29
CA THR A 220 7.22 17.88 -10.84
C THR A 220 5.95 18.51 -11.43
N GLY A 221 5.64 19.73 -11.00
CA GLY A 221 4.51 20.51 -11.50
C GLY A 221 3.14 20.08 -10.98
N ALA A 222 3.04 19.05 -10.15
CA ALA A 222 1.78 18.60 -9.62
C ALA A 222 1.28 19.52 -8.48
N PRO A 223 0.06 20.08 -8.58
CA PRO A 223 -0.62 20.77 -7.50
C PRO A 223 -1.34 19.79 -6.56
N HIS A 224 -1.89 20.30 -5.45
CA HIS A 224 -2.58 19.49 -4.45
C HIS A 224 -3.65 18.53 -5.02
N GLN A 225 -4.45 18.98 -6.00
CA GLN A 225 -5.52 18.18 -6.61
C GLN A 225 -5.06 17.38 -7.83
N TYR A 226 -3.77 17.12 -7.99
CA TYR A 226 -3.26 16.40 -9.17
C TYR A 226 -3.89 15.02 -9.34
N ILE A 227 -4.05 14.27 -8.25
CA ILE A 227 -4.59 12.91 -8.24
C ILE A 227 -6.05 12.81 -8.76
N GLU A 228 -6.77 13.93 -8.81
CA GLU A 228 -8.14 13.98 -9.32
C GLU A 228 -8.18 14.02 -10.87
N ARG A 229 -7.04 14.25 -11.52
CA ARG A 229 -6.93 14.38 -12.99
C ARG A 229 -6.70 13.02 -13.63
N ASP A 230 -7.27 12.81 -14.79
CA ASP A 230 -6.99 11.68 -15.69
C ASP A 230 -6.88 10.31 -14.98
N GLY A 231 -7.76 10.10 -13.98
CA GLY A 231 -7.76 8.86 -13.20
C GLY A 231 -6.50 8.64 -12.36
N GLY A 232 -5.90 9.73 -11.85
CA GLY A 232 -4.73 9.69 -10.96
C GLY A 232 -3.41 10.06 -11.65
N GLY A 233 -3.42 10.34 -12.95
CA GLY A 233 -2.23 10.77 -13.69
C GLY A 233 -1.01 9.88 -13.46
N GLU A 234 0.17 10.47 -13.35
CA GLU A 234 1.45 9.77 -13.11
C GLU A 234 1.56 9.14 -11.70
N GLU A 235 0.73 9.55 -10.75
CA GLU A 235 0.75 8.96 -9.40
C GLU A 235 0.12 7.56 -9.39
N ARG A 236 -0.90 7.31 -10.23
CA ARG A 236 -1.59 6.03 -10.27
C ARG A 236 -0.65 4.85 -10.58
N PRO A 237 0.19 4.84 -11.63
CA PRO A 237 1.10 3.73 -11.89
C PRO A 237 2.11 3.50 -10.76
N ALA A 238 2.59 4.56 -10.11
CA ALA A 238 3.48 4.44 -8.96
C ALA A 238 2.77 3.73 -7.78
N ILE A 239 1.51 4.10 -7.51
CA ILE A 239 0.70 3.49 -6.46
C ILE A 239 0.37 2.02 -6.79
N VAL A 240 0.00 1.72 -8.04
CA VAL A 240 -0.23 0.33 -8.49
C VAL A 240 1.01 -0.52 -8.32
N ALA A 241 2.18 -0.02 -8.77
CA ALA A 241 3.45 -0.72 -8.62
C ALA A 241 3.79 -0.98 -7.15
N TRP A 242 3.59 0.03 -6.27
CA TRP A 242 3.80 -0.11 -4.83
C TRP A 242 2.98 -1.22 -4.22
N MET A 243 1.66 -1.18 -4.45
CA MET A 243 0.74 -2.16 -3.88
C MET A 243 1.01 -3.57 -4.41
N ARG A 244 1.27 -3.73 -5.71
CA ARG A 244 1.59 -5.03 -6.29
C ARG A 244 2.90 -5.60 -5.75
N TYR A 245 3.90 -4.76 -5.56
CA TYR A 245 5.20 -5.18 -5.00
C TYR A 245 5.06 -5.63 -3.54
N TRP A 246 4.50 -4.79 -2.68
CA TRP A 246 4.49 -5.06 -1.24
C TRP A 246 3.40 -6.04 -0.79
N ILE A 247 2.27 -6.11 -1.51
CA ILE A 247 1.16 -6.99 -1.14
C ILE A 247 1.27 -8.36 -1.83
N TYR A 248 1.66 -8.37 -3.09
CA TYR A 248 1.66 -9.60 -3.89
C TYR A 248 3.04 -10.07 -4.34
N ASN A 249 4.10 -9.42 -3.86
CA ASN A 249 5.48 -9.73 -4.24
C ASN A 249 5.71 -9.72 -5.76
N ASP A 250 5.07 -8.77 -6.46
CA ASP A 250 5.26 -8.57 -7.90
C ASP A 250 6.64 -7.98 -8.17
N MET A 251 7.61 -8.85 -8.44
CA MET A 251 9.00 -8.45 -8.68
C MET A 251 9.17 -7.57 -9.92
N GLY A 252 8.21 -7.57 -10.87
CA GLY A 252 8.20 -6.65 -12.01
C GLY A 252 8.08 -5.18 -11.59
N ALA A 253 7.46 -4.90 -10.44
CA ALA A 253 7.32 -3.54 -9.91
C ALA A 253 8.58 -3.01 -9.19
N ARG A 254 9.57 -3.87 -8.93
CA ARG A 254 10.75 -3.55 -8.12
C ARG A 254 11.51 -2.32 -8.63
N ASP A 255 11.69 -2.21 -9.93
CA ASP A 255 12.46 -1.13 -10.56
C ASP A 255 11.81 0.25 -10.45
N HIS A 256 10.57 0.34 -9.97
CA HIS A 256 9.96 1.63 -9.64
C HIS A 256 10.62 2.29 -8.44
N PHE A 257 11.17 1.51 -7.50
CA PHE A 257 11.57 1.98 -6.18
C PHE A 257 13.02 1.72 -5.82
N PHE A 258 13.65 0.69 -6.42
CA PHE A 258 14.97 0.22 -6.02
C PHE A 258 16.05 0.60 -7.03
N GLY A 259 17.29 0.74 -6.55
CA GLY A 259 18.43 1.17 -7.33
C GLY A 259 18.51 2.71 -7.47
N ASP A 260 19.67 3.18 -7.96
CA ASP A 260 19.91 4.62 -8.15
C ASP A 260 19.14 5.17 -9.37
N ASP A 261 18.83 4.30 -10.31
CA ASP A 261 18.12 4.57 -11.55
C ASP A 261 16.64 4.20 -11.52
N CYS A 262 16.03 4.12 -10.32
CA CYS A 262 14.63 3.72 -10.17
C CYS A 262 13.68 4.61 -10.99
N LEU A 263 12.50 4.11 -11.38
CA LEU A 263 11.56 4.87 -12.20
C LEU A 263 11.06 6.13 -11.49
N LEU A 264 10.82 6.06 -10.17
CA LEU A 264 10.46 7.23 -9.36
C LEU A 264 11.68 8.09 -8.99
N CYS A 265 12.88 7.72 -9.44
CA CYS A 265 14.10 8.50 -9.28
C CYS A 265 14.40 9.38 -10.50
N LYS A 266 13.56 9.35 -11.54
CA LYS A 266 13.73 10.03 -12.83
C LYS A 266 12.55 10.96 -13.13
N PRO A 267 12.73 11.98 -13.97
CA PRO A 267 11.60 12.78 -14.43
C PRO A 267 10.43 11.92 -14.95
N PRO A 268 9.18 12.29 -14.65
CA PRO A 268 8.77 13.55 -14.02
C PRO A 268 8.86 13.63 -12.49
N TRP A 269 9.41 12.62 -11.83
CA TRP A 269 9.62 12.58 -10.38
C TRP A 269 10.94 13.25 -10.01
N GLU A 270 10.99 13.88 -8.84
CA GLU A 270 12.19 14.52 -8.31
C GLU A 270 12.32 14.31 -6.79
N ASN A 271 13.53 14.50 -6.28
CA ASN A 271 13.85 14.41 -4.86
C ASN A 271 13.29 13.15 -4.16
N PRO A 272 13.48 11.93 -4.72
CA PRO A 272 13.01 10.71 -4.09
C PRO A 272 13.73 10.53 -2.75
N GLN A 273 12.97 10.22 -1.71
CA GLN A 273 13.51 9.94 -0.39
C GLN A 273 13.11 8.52 0.02
N ARG A 274 14.06 7.80 0.56
CA ARG A 274 13.89 6.43 1.05
C ARG A 274 14.49 6.32 2.43
N LYS A 275 13.83 5.63 3.34
CA LYS A 275 14.39 5.31 4.65
C LYS A 275 13.93 3.93 5.12
N ASN A 276 14.73 3.33 6.00
CA ASN A 276 14.53 2.01 6.58
C ASN A 276 14.42 0.90 5.52
N TRP A 277 15.14 1.06 4.41
CA TRP A 277 15.29 0.11 3.32
C TRP A 277 16.65 -0.56 3.42
N GLU A 278 16.69 -1.87 3.32
CA GLU A 278 17.93 -2.64 3.18
C GLU A 278 18.21 -3.00 1.72
#